data_760e34b0c27ac75e4b2d190d746cda26
#
_entry.id   760e34b0c27ac75e4b2d190d746cda26
#
_cell.length_a   1.000
_cell.length_b   1.000
_cell.length_c   1.000
_cell.angle_alpha   90.00
_cell.angle_beta   90.00
_cell.angle_gamma   90.00
#
_symmetry.space_group_name_H-M   'P 1'
#
loop_
_entity.id
_entity.type
_entity.pdbx_description
1 polymer ?
#
loop_
_entity_poly.entity_id
_entity_poly.type
_entity_poly.pdbx_seq_one_letter_code
_entity_poly.pdbx_strand_id
1 'polypeptide(L)'
;MLLTSEQEGHGFDLLFHTNTESGKTDDLKEHASVNIGFINNSGEWASISGHASIETDREVVRKHYSPALKAWIGDLGDGKHDGGPEDPRIGIIRVKASTAQYAVSKKTQLGGFVELAKGIATGESPNVNKLRQISEAEIQQYRSQ
;
A
#
# COMPACT_ATOMS: atom_id res chain seq x y z
N MET A 1 -9.94 1.62 1.70
CA MET A 1 -9.02 1.74 0.55
C MET A 1 -8.59 0.35 0.15
N LEU A 2 -8.76 -0.01 -1.11
CA LEU A 2 -8.40 -1.33 -1.65
C LEU A 2 -7.16 -1.18 -2.53
N LEU A 3 -6.13 -2.00 -2.28
CA LEU A 3 -4.97 -2.12 -3.16
C LEU A 3 -5.40 -2.80 -4.47
N THR A 4 -5.01 -2.25 -5.60
CA THR A 4 -5.20 -2.91 -6.88
C THR A 4 -4.17 -4.03 -7.05
N SER A 5 -4.49 -5.03 -7.84
CA SER A 5 -3.57 -6.12 -8.14
C SER A 5 -2.46 -5.75 -9.12
N GLU A 6 -2.56 -4.60 -9.77
CA GLU A 6 -1.58 -4.15 -10.74
C GLU A 6 -0.57 -3.20 -10.10
N GLN A 7 0.70 -3.48 -10.33
CA GLN A 7 1.82 -2.63 -9.98
C GLN A 7 2.30 -1.92 -11.24
N GLU A 8 2.44 -0.61 -11.16
CA GLU A 8 3.02 0.21 -12.23
C GLU A 8 4.42 0.69 -11.84
N GLY A 9 5.13 1.35 -12.73
CA GLY A 9 6.45 1.91 -12.46
C GLY A 9 7.48 0.86 -12.04
N HIS A 10 7.56 -0.25 -12.75
CA HIS A 10 8.43 -1.40 -12.43
C HIS A 10 8.18 -2.01 -11.04
N GLY A 11 6.94 -1.95 -10.56
CA GLY A 11 6.54 -2.53 -9.27
C GLY A 11 6.76 -1.63 -8.06
N PHE A 12 7.17 -0.39 -8.24
CA PHE A 12 7.37 0.57 -7.15
C PHE A 12 6.23 1.57 -6.98
N ASP A 13 5.26 1.60 -7.88
CA ASP A 13 4.07 2.42 -7.73
C ASP A 13 2.92 1.58 -7.18
N LEU A 14 2.29 2.08 -6.14
CA LEU A 14 1.15 1.43 -5.50
C LEU A 14 -0.13 2.15 -5.89
N LEU A 15 -1.14 1.38 -6.28
CA LEU A 15 -2.44 1.90 -6.67
C LEU A 15 -3.50 1.45 -5.67
N PHE A 16 -4.32 2.39 -5.23
CA PHE A 16 -5.40 2.13 -4.30
C PHE A 16 -6.70 2.76 -4.79
N HIS A 17 -7.77 2.00 -4.79
CA HIS A 17 -9.09 2.60 -5.00
C HIS A 17 -9.52 3.43 -3.80
N THR A 18 -10.15 4.56 -4.06
CA THR A 18 -10.67 5.45 -3.03
C THR A 18 -12.04 6.00 -3.41
N ASN A 19 -12.80 6.43 -2.40
CA ASN A 19 -13.92 7.33 -2.61
C ASN A 19 -13.36 8.76 -2.64
N THR A 20 -13.57 9.46 -3.77
CA THR A 20 -13.08 10.82 -4.01
C THR A 20 -13.76 11.88 -3.14
N GLU A 21 -14.91 11.55 -2.56
CA GLU A 21 -15.66 12.42 -1.63
C GLU A 21 -15.29 12.18 -0.17
N SER A 22 -14.26 11.38 0.10
CA SER A 22 -13.78 11.14 1.47
C SER A 22 -12.79 12.21 1.92
N GLY A 23 -12.80 12.57 3.20
CA GLY A 23 -11.82 13.51 3.79
C GLY A 23 -10.36 13.13 3.54
N LYS A 24 -10.04 11.84 3.42
CA LYS A 24 -8.71 11.37 3.02
C LYS A 24 -8.25 11.96 1.67
N THR A 25 -9.17 12.14 0.74
CA THR A 25 -8.87 12.70 -0.58
C THR A 25 -8.49 14.17 -0.48
N ASP A 26 -9.13 14.91 0.42
CA ASP A 26 -8.81 16.31 0.68
C ASP A 26 -7.48 16.44 1.42
N ASP A 27 -7.22 15.59 2.43
CA ASP A 27 -5.93 15.53 3.12
C ASP A 27 -4.77 15.28 2.15
N LEU A 28 -4.95 14.38 1.15
CA LEU A 28 -3.92 14.09 0.16
C LEU A 28 -3.67 15.22 -0.84
N LYS A 29 -4.67 16.06 -1.12
CA LYS A 29 -4.48 17.27 -1.94
C LYS A 29 -3.61 18.31 -1.22
N GLU A 30 -3.74 18.39 0.10
CA GLU A 30 -2.95 19.32 0.91
C GLU A 30 -1.57 18.75 1.27
N HIS A 31 -1.51 17.43 1.54
CA HIS A 31 -0.30 16.74 2.00
C HIS A 31 -0.08 15.44 1.20
N ALA A 32 0.66 15.56 0.11
CA ALA A 32 0.92 14.43 -0.80
C ALA A 32 1.94 13.40 -0.26
N SER A 33 2.71 13.74 0.76
CA SER A 33 3.68 12.82 1.37
C SER A 33 2.98 11.79 2.21
N VAL A 34 3.21 10.50 1.90
CA VAL A 34 2.52 9.38 2.55
C VAL A 34 3.50 8.28 2.94
N ASN A 35 3.08 7.48 3.90
CA ASN A 35 3.72 6.23 4.24
C ASN A 35 2.66 5.11 4.23
N ILE A 36 2.99 4.00 3.58
CA ILE A 36 2.13 2.82 3.48
C ILE A 36 2.78 1.67 4.23
N GLY A 37 2.10 1.15 5.25
CA GLY A 37 2.54 0.00 6.02
C GLY A 37 1.82 -1.28 5.58
N PHE A 38 2.57 -2.36 5.49
CA PHE A 38 2.08 -3.72 5.29
C PHE A 38 2.59 -4.59 6.42
N ILE A 39 1.77 -5.48 6.90
CA ILE A 39 2.16 -6.50 7.89
C ILE A 39 1.41 -7.80 7.57
N ASN A 40 2.08 -8.92 7.73
CA ASN A 40 1.47 -10.24 7.62
C ASN A 40 1.38 -10.95 8.99
N ASN A 41 0.70 -12.09 9.01
CA ASN A 41 0.50 -12.85 10.23
C ASN A 41 1.80 -13.45 10.82
N SER A 42 2.89 -13.49 10.05
CA SER A 42 4.20 -13.95 10.50
C SER A 42 5.06 -12.83 11.13
N GLY A 43 4.51 -11.61 11.22
CA GLY A 43 5.22 -10.44 11.75
C GLY A 43 6.25 -9.86 10.77
N GLU A 44 6.23 -10.28 9.51
CA GLU A 44 6.97 -9.60 8.45
C GLU A 44 6.22 -8.34 8.06
N TRP A 45 6.97 -7.29 7.80
CA TRP A 45 6.39 -5.99 7.50
C TRP A 45 7.18 -5.25 6.42
N ALA A 46 6.48 -4.36 5.74
CA ALA A 46 7.08 -3.38 4.84
C ALA A 46 6.48 -2.00 5.11
N SER A 47 7.29 -0.97 4.95
CA SER A 47 6.91 0.43 5.04
C SER A 47 7.45 1.14 3.80
N ILE A 48 6.57 1.75 3.02
CA ILE A 48 6.90 2.43 1.78
C ILE A 48 6.53 3.90 1.94
N SER A 49 7.52 4.77 1.82
CA SER A 49 7.31 6.22 1.79
C SER A 49 7.29 6.71 0.35
N GLY A 50 6.46 7.68 0.06
CA GLY A 50 6.33 8.21 -1.28
C GLY A 50 5.39 9.40 -1.37
N HIS A 51 5.06 9.77 -2.60
CA HIS A 51 4.13 10.85 -2.89
C HIS A 51 2.85 10.29 -3.52
N ALA A 52 1.72 10.66 -2.95
CA ALA A 52 0.41 10.29 -3.45
C ALA A 52 -0.12 11.34 -4.43
N SER A 53 -0.80 10.87 -5.47
CA SER A 53 -1.63 11.68 -6.35
C SER A 53 -2.99 11.02 -6.52
N ILE A 54 -4.01 11.82 -6.82
CA ILE A 54 -5.37 11.34 -7.04
C ILE A 54 -5.66 11.38 -8.52
N GLU A 55 -6.03 10.22 -9.05
CA GLU A 55 -6.39 10.01 -10.43
C GLU A 55 -7.90 9.80 -10.52
N THR A 56 -8.58 10.63 -11.33
CA THR A 56 -10.03 10.54 -11.58
C THR A 56 -10.38 10.31 -13.05
N ASP A 57 -9.37 10.18 -13.90
CA ASP A 57 -9.55 9.82 -15.29
C ASP A 57 -10.31 8.51 -15.40
N ARG A 58 -11.43 8.53 -16.15
CA ARG A 58 -12.31 7.37 -16.26
C ARG A 58 -11.68 6.19 -16.99
N GLU A 59 -10.76 6.43 -17.92
CA GLU A 59 -10.04 5.34 -18.60
C GLU A 59 -9.11 4.63 -17.62
N VAL A 60 -8.40 5.38 -16.78
CA VAL A 60 -7.54 4.82 -15.74
C VAL A 60 -8.39 4.07 -14.69
N VAL A 61 -9.51 4.64 -14.27
CA VAL A 61 -10.41 3.98 -13.32
C VAL A 61 -10.97 2.68 -13.89
N ARG A 62 -11.42 2.68 -15.16
CA ARG A 62 -11.92 1.46 -15.82
C ARG A 62 -10.87 0.38 -15.91
N LYS A 63 -9.63 0.74 -16.28
CA LYS A 63 -8.51 -0.19 -16.39
C LYS A 63 -8.26 -0.96 -15.10
N HIS A 64 -8.37 -0.28 -13.96
CA HIS A 64 -8.08 -0.85 -12.64
C HIS A 64 -9.34 -1.25 -11.86
N TYR A 65 -10.52 -1.09 -12.43
CA TYR A 65 -11.77 -1.40 -11.75
C TYR A 65 -11.88 -2.87 -11.38
N SER A 66 -12.38 -3.12 -10.16
CA SER A 66 -12.72 -4.45 -9.68
C SER A 66 -14.18 -4.48 -9.23
N PRO A 67 -14.97 -5.50 -9.59
CA PRO A 67 -16.36 -5.65 -9.12
C PRO A 67 -16.51 -5.64 -7.60
N ALA A 68 -15.46 -6.00 -6.85
CA ALA A 68 -15.45 -5.91 -5.40
C ALA A 68 -15.65 -4.48 -4.88
N LEU A 69 -15.31 -3.46 -5.69
CA LEU A 69 -15.53 -2.05 -5.34
C LEU A 69 -16.99 -1.72 -5.17
N LYS A 70 -17.88 -2.34 -5.95
CA LYS A 70 -19.32 -2.11 -5.83
C LYS A 70 -19.84 -2.41 -4.43
N ALA A 71 -19.32 -3.46 -3.81
CA ALA A 71 -19.68 -3.83 -2.44
C ALA A 71 -19.18 -2.81 -1.39
N TRP A 72 -18.08 -2.11 -1.69
CA TRP A 72 -17.49 -1.12 -0.80
C TRP A 72 -18.08 0.28 -0.95
N ILE A 73 -18.37 0.69 -2.17
CA ILE A 73 -18.87 2.03 -2.50
C ILE A 73 -20.40 2.06 -2.35
N GLY A 74 -21.06 0.97 -2.70
CA GLY A 74 -22.52 0.85 -2.69
C GLY A 74 -23.21 1.61 -3.82
N ASP A 75 -24.45 1.22 -4.09
CA ASP A 75 -25.33 1.87 -5.05
C ASP A 75 -26.29 2.81 -4.30
N LEU A 76 -26.33 4.08 -4.67
CA LEU A 76 -27.23 5.06 -4.07
C LEU A 76 -28.63 5.08 -4.72
N GLY A 77 -28.84 4.31 -5.79
CA GLY A 77 -30.14 4.21 -6.47
C GLY A 77 -30.50 5.42 -7.32
N ASP A 78 -29.57 6.34 -7.59
CA ASP A 78 -29.78 7.56 -8.36
C ASP A 78 -29.39 7.43 -9.84
N GLY A 79 -28.97 6.23 -10.26
CA GLY A 79 -28.54 5.94 -11.63
C GLY A 79 -27.19 6.52 -12.03
N LYS A 80 -26.47 7.18 -11.10
CA LYS A 80 -25.15 7.77 -11.33
C LYS A 80 -24.09 7.21 -10.36
N HIS A 81 -24.46 7.05 -9.10
CA HIS A 81 -23.59 6.58 -8.02
C HIS A 81 -23.91 5.11 -7.75
N ASP A 82 -23.56 4.25 -8.70
CA ASP A 82 -23.93 2.82 -8.72
C ASP A 82 -22.83 1.87 -8.27
N GLY A 83 -21.64 2.42 -7.91
CA GLY A 83 -20.45 1.64 -7.58
C GLY A 83 -19.76 0.99 -8.77
N GLY A 84 -20.20 1.29 -9.99
CA GLY A 84 -19.60 0.83 -11.25
C GLY A 84 -18.37 1.64 -11.68
N PRO A 85 -17.74 1.28 -12.80
CA PRO A 85 -16.52 1.96 -13.27
C PRO A 85 -16.75 3.42 -13.68
N GLU A 86 -18.00 3.82 -13.94
CA GLU A 86 -18.38 5.18 -14.29
C GLU A 86 -18.80 6.01 -13.08
N ASP A 87 -18.89 5.41 -11.90
CA ASP A 87 -19.26 6.11 -10.67
C ASP A 87 -18.23 7.21 -10.36
N PRO A 88 -18.65 8.49 -10.31
CA PRO A 88 -17.74 9.62 -10.11
C PRO A 88 -17.03 9.60 -8.74
N ARG A 89 -17.59 8.88 -7.76
CA ARG A 89 -16.96 8.72 -6.44
C ARG A 89 -15.73 7.84 -6.49
N ILE A 90 -15.56 6.99 -7.52
CA ILE A 90 -14.40 6.10 -7.62
C ILE A 90 -13.23 6.85 -8.23
N GLY A 91 -12.14 6.92 -7.48
CA GLY A 91 -10.84 7.39 -7.93
C GLY A 91 -9.74 6.42 -7.54
N ILE A 92 -8.53 6.70 -7.99
CA ILE A 92 -7.33 5.95 -7.68
C ILE A 92 -6.35 6.88 -6.99
N ILE A 93 -5.84 6.46 -5.84
CA ILE A 93 -4.66 7.04 -5.22
C ILE A 93 -3.47 6.30 -5.78
N ARG A 94 -2.61 7.01 -6.51
CA ARG A 94 -1.31 6.51 -6.98
C ARG A 94 -0.23 6.95 -6.00
N VAL A 95 0.49 6.02 -5.43
CA VAL A 95 1.64 6.31 -4.56
C VAL A 95 2.91 5.97 -5.31
N LYS A 96 3.66 7.00 -5.69
CA LYS A 96 4.99 6.87 -6.27
C LYS A 96 6.00 6.71 -5.14
N ALA A 97 6.54 5.50 -4.98
CA ALA A 97 7.48 5.21 -3.91
C ALA A 97 8.79 6.00 -4.06
N SER A 98 9.30 6.52 -2.94
CA SER A 98 10.61 7.16 -2.83
C SER A 98 11.59 6.27 -2.07
N THR A 99 11.16 5.66 -0.97
CA THR A 99 11.98 4.75 -0.18
C THR A 99 11.14 3.60 0.34
N ALA A 100 11.79 2.49 0.65
CA ALA A 100 11.12 1.37 1.30
C ALA A 100 12.00 0.76 2.39
N GLN A 101 11.34 0.26 3.44
CA GLN A 101 11.97 -0.55 4.49
C GLN A 101 11.11 -1.80 4.68
N TYR A 102 11.75 -2.92 4.89
CA TYR A 102 11.01 -4.15 5.17
C TYR A 102 11.81 -5.08 6.06
N ALA A 103 11.10 -5.91 6.79
CA ALA A 103 11.66 -6.94 7.63
C ALA A 103 11.08 -8.30 7.23
N VAL A 104 11.97 -9.22 6.90
CA VAL A 104 11.61 -10.61 6.60
C VAL A 104 12.09 -11.52 7.73
N SER A 105 11.27 -12.49 8.06
CA SER A 105 11.60 -13.47 9.09
C SER A 105 12.76 -14.35 8.61
N LYS A 106 13.75 -14.52 9.45
CA LYS A 106 14.88 -15.45 9.22
C LYS A 106 14.59 -16.86 9.72
N LYS A 107 13.54 -17.03 10.52
CA LYS A 107 13.30 -18.25 11.28
C LYS A 107 11.85 -18.70 11.16
N THR A 108 11.64 -20.00 11.34
CA THR A 108 10.29 -20.55 11.52
C THR A 108 9.65 -19.98 12.79
N GLN A 109 8.31 -20.04 12.89
CA GLN A 109 7.58 -19.58 14.08
C GLN A 109 8.15 -20.17 15.37
N LEU A 110 8.53 -21.44 15.36
CA LEU A 110 9.15 -22.11 16.50
C LEU A 110 10.51 -21.50 16.88
N GLY A 111 11.34 -21.16 15.88
CA GLY A 111 12.62 -20.48 16.09
C GLY A 111 12.45 -19.07 16.65
N GLY A 112 11.38 -18.37 16.31
CA GLY A 112 11.03 -17.06 16.85
C GLY A 112 10.74 -17.11 18.36
N PHE A 113 9.99 -18.11 18.83
CA PHE A 113 9.72 -18.32 20.26
C PHE A 113 11.00 -18.61 21.06
N VAL A 114 11.91 -19.41 20.52
CA VAL A 114 13.18 -19.70 21.16
C VAL A 114 14.05 -18.45 21.32
N GLU A 115 14.13 -17.61 20.30
CA GLU A 115 14.87 -16.33 20.37
C GLU A 115 14.23 -15.33 21.35
N LEU A 116 12.88 -15.28 21.38
CA LEU A 116 12.17 -14.43 22.35
C LEU A 116 12.46 -14.88 23.80
N ALA A 117 12.37 -16.17 24.07
CA ALA A 117 12.70 -16.74 25.38
C ALA A 117 14.16 -16.46 25.77
N LYS A 118 15.09 -16.57 24.82
CA LYS A 118 16.51 -16.22 25.01
C LYS A 118 16.66 -14.72 25.31
N GLY A 119 16.00 -13.84 24.55
CA GLY A 119 16.02 -12.39 24.78
C GLY A 119 15.51 -11.99 26.16
N ILE A 120 14.44 -12.64 26.65
CA ILE A 120 13.93 -12.43 28.01
C ILE A 120 14.99 -12.83 29.06
N ALA A 121 15.70 -13.92 28.84
CA ALA A 121 16.70 -14.43 29.79
C ALA A 121 18.01 -13.65 29.75
N THR A 122 18.41 -13.10 28.61
CA THR A 122 19.73 -12.44 28.42
C THR A 122 19.65 -10.92 28.32
N GLY A 123 18.45 -10.36 28.13
CA GLY A 123 18.28 -8.93 27.87
C GLY A 123 18.71 -8.51 26.46
N GLU A 124 19.05 -9.45 25.58
CA GLU A 124 19.40 -9.17 24.18
C GLU A 124 18.15 -9.09 23.29
N SER A 125 18.16 -8.18 22.33
CA SER A 125 17.05 -8.08 21.35
C SER A 125 16.98 -9.35 20.48
N PRO A 126 15.79 -9.96 20.32
CA PRO A 126 15.62 -11.14 19.49
C PRO A 126 16.03 -10.88 18.04
N ASN A 127 16.96 -11.67 17.50
CA ASN A 127 17.41 -11.55 16.11
C ASN A 127 16.52 -12.38 15.16
N VAL A 128 15.23 -12.09 15.15
CA VAL A 128 14.23 -12.85 14.41
C VAL A 128 14.02 -12.36 12.98
N ASN A 129 14.29 -11.08 12.72
CA ASN A 129 14.02 -10.44 11.42
C ASN A 129 15.30 -9.85 10.82
N LYS A 130 15.41 -9.92 9.50
CA LYS A 130 16.42 -9.20 8.73
C LYS A 130 15.80 -7.91 8.17
N LEU A 131 16.21 -6.78 8.74
CA LEU A 131 15.85 -5.49 8.22
C LEU A 131 16.57 -5.20 6.89
N ARG A 132 15.84 -4.71 5.92
CA ARG A 132 16.31 -4.25 4.61
C ARG A 132 15.80 -2.84 4.36
N GLN A 133 16.58 -2.08 3.63
CA GLN A 133 16.25 -0.71 3.24
C GLN A 133 16.54 -0.56 1.76
N ILE A 134 15.64 0.09 1.04
CA ILE A 134 15.78 0.45 -0.36
C ILE A 134 15.77 1.98 -0.41
N SER A 135 16.88 2.54 -0.85
CA SER A 135 17.06 3.98 -0.98
C SER A 135 16.33 4.55 -2.19
N GLU A 136 16.15 5.86 -2.21
CA GLU A 136 15.60 6.57 -3.36
C GLU A 136 16.45 6.36 -4.62
N ALA A 137 17.77 6.38 -4.48
CA ALA A 137 18.71 6.16 -5.60
C ALA A 137 18.51 4.77 -6.23
N GLU A 138 18.33 3.74 -5.43
CA GLU A 138 18.05 2.38 -5.93
C GLU A 138 16.70 2.33 -6.66
N ILE A 139 15.65 2.94 -6.12
CA ILE A 139 14.34 3.00 -6.79
C ILE A 139 14.43 3.73 -8.13
N GLN A 140 15.15 4.87 -8.19
CA GLN A 140 15.32 5.62 -9.43
C GLN A 140 16.13 4.82 -10.47
N GLN A 141 17.14 4.09 -10.05
CA GLN A 141 17.91 3.22 -10.94
C GLN A 141 17.04 2.13 -11.57
N TYR A 142 16.15 1.51 -10.80
CA TYR A 142 15.21 0.52 -11.33
C TYR A 142 14.19 1.10 -12.30
N ARG A 143 13.71 2.32 -12.05
CA ARG A 143 12.77 3.00 -12.95
C ARG A 143 13.37 3.40 -14.28
N SER A 144 14.69 3.51 -14.38
CA SER A 144 15.41 3.91 -15.59
C SER A 144 15.78 2.73 -16.51
N GLN A 145 15.53 1.50 -16.08
CA GLN A 145 15.74 0.28 -16.86
C GLN A 145 14.51 -0.09 -17.68
#